data_cc93dbe7417a0e4cad23d0bd5a0a3098
#
_entry.id   cc93dbe7417a0e4cad23d0bd5a0a3098
#
_cell.length_a   1.000
_cell.length_b   1.000
_cell.length_c   1.000
_cell.angle_alpha   90.00
_cell.angle_beta   90.00
_cell.angle_gamma   90.00
#
_symmetry.space_group_name_H-M   'P 1'
#
loop_
_entity.id
_entity.type
_entity.pdbx_description
1 polymer ?
#
loop_
_entity_poly.entity_id
_entity_poly.type
_entity_poly.pdbx_seq_one_letter_code
_entity_poly.pdbx_strand_id
1 'polypeptide(L)' 'MKVLLLQDVKGMGRRMEVKEVSDGYARNFLIPRRLARPFDREAELLRSSAE' A
#
# COMPACT_ATOMS: atom_id res chain seq x y z
N MET A 1 -3.95 -6.57 -6.57
CA MET A 1 -2.70 -6.22 -5.89
C MET A 1 -3.02 -5.53 -4.58
N LYS A 2 -2.37 -5.95 -3.52
CA LYS A 2 -2.55 -5.30 -2.23
C LYS A 2 -1.50 -4.21 -2.04
N VAL A 3 -1.92 -3.12 -1.46
CA VAL A 3 -1.01 -2.01 -1.19
C VAL A 3 -1.20 -1.54 0.25
N LEU A 4 -0.13 -1.05 0.82
CA LEU A 4 -0.16 -0.44 2.15
C LEU A 4 -0.16 1.07 1.95
N LEU A 5 -1.19 1.72 2.48
CA LEU A 5 -1.29 3.16 2.35
C LEU A 5 -0.26 3.85 3.22
N LEU A 6 0.46 4.78 2.65
CA LEU A 6 1.50 5.53 3.36
C LEU A 6 0.96 6.82 3.97
N GLN A 7 -0.22 7.22 3.55
CA GLN A 7 -0.88 8.40 4.07
C GLN A 7 -2.39 8.28 3.84
N ASP A 8 -3.15 9.14 4.48
CA ASP A 8 -4.59 9.13 4.31
C ASP A 8 -4.94 9.44 2.87
N VAL A 9 -5.75 8.59 2.26
CA VAL A 9 -6.21 8.80 0.90
C VAL A 9 -7.73 8.90 0.95
N LYS A 10 -8.24 10.09 0.67
CA LYS A 10 -9.66 10.33 0.72
C LYS A 10 -10.40 9.40 -0.24
N GLY A 11 -11.44 8.76 0.27
CA GLY A 11 -12.23 7.84 -0.53
C GLY A 11 -11.63 6.44 -0.65
N MET A 12 -10.47 6.23 -0.08
CA MET A 12 -9.80 4.93 -0.18
C MET A 12 -9.50 4.33 1.18
N GLY A 13 -8.86 5.07 2.06
CA GLY A 13 -8.52 4.56 3.38
C GLY A 13 -7.55 5.49 4.08
N ARG A 14 -7.10 5.03 5.24
CA ARG A 14 -6.20 5.81 6.08
C ARG A 14 -4.78 5.29 5.99
N ARG A 15 -3.87 6.06 6.53
CA ARG A 15 -2.48 5.67 6.62
C ARG A 15 -2.35 4.33 7.33
N MET A 16 -1.45 3.50 6.82
CA MET A 16 -1.16 2.17 7.38
C MET A 16 -2.27 1.15 7.18
N GLU A 17 -3.23 1.45 6.33
CA GLU A 17 -4.25 0.48 5.95
C GLU A 17 -3.84 -0.28 4.71
N VAL A 18 -4.18 -1.57 4.68
CA VAL A 18 -3.94 -2.39 3.50
C VAL A 18 -5.21 -2.41 2.67
N LYS A 19 -5.08 -2.08 1.40
CA LYS A 19 -6.20 -2.07 0.48
C LYS A 19 -5.87 -2.90 -0.74
N GLU A 20 -6.89 -3.49 -1.34
CA GLU A 20 -6.72 -4.22 -2.58
C GLU A 20 -7.16 -3.34 -3.74
N VAL A 21 -6.29 -3.16 -4.71
CA VAL A 21 -6.54 -2.34 -5.89
C VAL A 21 -6.02 -3.06 -7.12
N SER A 22 -6.40 -2.57 -8.31
CA SER A 22 -5.89 -3.13 -9.54
C SER A 22 -4.40 -2.78 -9.68
N ASP A 23 -3.66 -3.65 -10.35
CA ASP A 23 -2.24 -3.42 -10.58
C ASP A 23 -1.98 -2.11 -11.30
N GLY A 24 -2.76 -1.83 -12.33
CA GLY A 24 -2.57 -0.59 -13.10
C GLY A 24 -2.80 0.65 -12.25
N TYR A 25 -3.83 0.66 -11.44
CA TYR A 25 -4.11 1.78 -10.58
C TYR A 25 -2.99 2.00 -9.56
N ALA A 26 -2.55 0.92 -8.93
CA ALA A 26 -1.48 1.01 -7.96
C ALA A 26 -0.19 1.53 -8.57
N ARG A 27 0.22 0.97 -9.70
CA ARG A 27 1.47 1.32 -10.34
C ARG A 27 1.45 2.70 -10.99
N ASN A 28 0.31 3.10 -11.52
CA ASN A 28 0.22 4.37 -12.25
C ASN A 28 -0.19 5.54 -11.39
N PHE A 29 -0.81 5.28 -10.26
CA PHE A 29 -1.32 6.35 -9.41
C PHE A 29 -0.76 6.32 -8.01
N LEU A 30 -0.92 5.21 -7.30
CA LEU A 30 -0.57 5.17 -5.89
C LEU A 30 0.93 5.17 -5.64
N ILE A 31 1.65 4.32 -6.34
CA ILE A 31 3.08 4.15 -6.11
C ILE A 31 3.90 5.36 -6.58
N PRO A 32 3.69 5.90 -7.81
CA PRO A 32 4.45 7.06 -8.23
C PRO A 32 4.21 8.30 -7.37
N ARG A 33 3.03 8.42 -6.80
CA ARG A 33 2.70 9.55 -5.93
C ARG A 33 3.04 9.30 -4.47
N ARG A 34 3.57 8.12 -4.19
CA ARG A 34 3.94 7.74 -2.83
C ARG A 34 2.76 7.75 -1.87
N LEU A 35 1.57 7.49 -2.39
CA LEU A 35 0.38 7.36 -1.57
C LEU A 35 0.30 5.98 -0.93
N ALA A 36 0.92 4.99 -1.57
CA ALA A 36 0.93 3.63 -1.07
C ALA A 36 2.16 2.91 -1.60
N ARG A 37 2.44 1.77 -1.02
CA ARG A 37 3.53 0.92 -1.46
C ARG A 37 2.99 -0.50 -1.68
N PRO A 38 3.63 -1.29 -2.52
CA PRO A 38 3.22 -2.67 -2.68
C PRO A 38 3.27 -3.40 -1.35
N PHE A 39 2.18 -4.10 -1.03
CA PHE A 39 2.12 -4.87 0.19
C PHE A 39 2.01 -6.33 -0.19
N ASP A 40 3.11 -7.04 -0.12
CA ASP A 40 3.12 -8.46 -0.42
C ASP A 40 3.53 -9.23 0.82
N ARG A 41 3.60 -10.55 0.65
CA ARG A 41 3.92 -11.44 1.77
C ARG A 41 5.30 -11.13 2.35
N GLU A 42 6.25 -10.80 1.49
CA GLU A 42 7.59 -10.50 1.92
C GLU A 42 7.64 -9.22 2.74
N ALA A 43 6.95 -8.20 2.28
CA ALA A 43 6.87 -6.94 3.01
C ALA A 43 6.22 -7.15 4.38
N GLU A 44 5.21 -8.00 4.44
CA GLU A 44 4.54 -8.31 5.69
C GLU A 44 5.49 -9.01 6.66
N LEU A 45 6.28 -9.94 6.16
CA LEU A 45 7.26 -10.64 6.98
C LEU A 45 8.34 -9.70 7.52
N LEU A 46 8.82 -8.82 6.68
CA LEU A 46 9.82 -7.84 7.09
C LEU A 46 9.27 -6.90 8.15
N ARG A 47 8.03 -6.50 7.98
CA ARG A 47 7.38 -5.64 8.94
C ARG A 47 7.26 -6.32 10.29
N SER A 48 6.88 -7.58 10.30
CA SER A 48 6.77 -8.35 11.53
C SER A 48 8.13 -8.52 12.20
N SER A 49 9.16 -8.71 11.40
CA SER A 49 10.52 -8.88 11.93
C SER A 49 11.06 -7.60 12.55
N ALA A 50 10.63 -6.46 12.05
CA ALA A 50 11.08 -5.18 12.56
C ALA A 50 10.52 -4.87 13.94
N GLU A 51 9.46 -5.52 14.29
CA GLU A 51 8.86 -5.37 15.60
C GLU A 51 9.66 -6.15 16.64
#